data_2d39adc176d6b54b2c1f2f6af57e298b
#
_entry.id   2d39adc176d6b54b2c1f2f6af57e298b
#
_cell.length_a   1.000
_cell.length_b   1.000
_cell.length_c   1.000
_cell.angle_alpha   90.00
_cell.angle_beta   90.00
_cell.angle_gamma   90.00
#
_symmetry.space_group_name_H-M   'P 1'
#
loop_
_entity.id
_entity.type
_entity.pdbx_description
1 polymer ?
#
loop_
_entity_poly.entity_id
_entity_poly.type
_entity_poly.pdbx_seq_one_letter_code
_entity_poly.pdbx_strand_id
1 'polypeptide(L)'
;IVLLNNFFSVIMLIMETIFTLGDETDDNLQINLDDLYEKKKLHDLNTLSIYNKILARIHNKINVTSRQHTTNQYCWYLIPEMMIGVPRYDHGACIAFCIDKLKDNGFMLRYTHPNLLLISWKHWVPNYVRNEVKKKTGVNIDGYGNKIIKKDKQDENSNSFGIKSHNNIPIHTNKKEYKEIKSYKPSGNLIYNHELLKRIEDKSKN
;
A
#
# COMPACT_ATOMS: atom_id res chain seq x y z
N ILE A 1 -6.55 -5.27 73.09
CA ILE A 1 -6.68 -3.97 72.37
C ILE A 1 -5.30 -3.47 71.97
N VAL A 2 -4.27 -3.49 72.81
CA VAL A 2 -2.91 -3.01 72.49
C VAL A 2 -2.23 -3.85 71.35
N LEU A 3 -2.44 -5.16 71.30
CA LEU A 3 -1.87 -6.04 70.30
C LEU A 3 -2.49 -5.83 68.91
N LEU A 4 -3.78 -5.46 68.82
CA LEU A 4 -4.44 -5.18 67.54
C LEU A 4 -3.96 -3.86 66.94
N ASN A 5 -3.70 -2.84 67.77
CA ASN A 5 -3.19 -1.54 67.27
C ASN A 5 -1.76 -1.68 66.73
N ASN A 6 -0.90 -2.51 67.37
CA ASN A 6 0.44 -2.76 66.85
C ASN A 6 0.41 -3.52 65.50
N PHE A 7 -0.52 -4.47 65.34
CA PHE A 7 -0.64 -5.21 64.09
C PHE A 7 -1.12 -4.31 62.93
N PHE A 8 -2.06 -3.40 63.22
CA PHE A 8 -2.57 -2.45 62.20
C PHE A 8 -1.50 -1.40 61.82
N SER A 9 -0.69 -0.96 62.79
CA SER A 9 0.43 -0.04 62.53
C SER A 9 1.52 -0.68 61.66
N VAL A 10 1.83 -1.96 61.90
CA VAL A 10 2.82 -2.70 61.09
C VAL A 10 2.30 -2.93 59.67
N ILE A 11 1.01 -3.24 59.48
CA ILE A 11 0.40 -3.39 58.16
C ILE A 11 0.42 -2.06 57.40
N MET A 12 0.09 -0.95 58.03
CA MET A 12 0.16 0.39 57.41
C MET A 12 1.60 0.74 56.97
N LEU A 13 2.60 0.43 57.82
CA LEU A 13 4.01 0.68 57.51
C LEU A 13 4.52 -0.19 56.36
N ILE A 14 4.04 -1.43 56.24
CA ILE A 14 4.36 -2.31 55.12
C ILE A 14 3.69 -1.83 53.83
N MET A 15 2.45 -1.34 53.91
CA MET A 15 1.76 -0.78 52.73
C MET A 15 2.43 0.50 52.21
N GLU A 16 2.86 1.39 53.11
CA GLU A 16 3.61 2.59 52.70
C GLU A 16 4.93 2.25 52.04
N THR A 17 5.67 1.24 52.52
CA THR A 17 6.95 0.83 51.91
C THR A 17 6.78 0.18 50.53
N ILE A 18 5.66 -0.48 50.27
CA ILE A 18 5.41 -1.09 48.92
C ILE A 18 5.05 0.00 47.91
N PHE A 19 4.35 1.06 48.33
CA PHE A 19 4.01 2.17 47.41
C PHE A 19 5.13 3.20 47.22
N THR A 20 6.04 3.36 48.24
CA THR A 20 7.18 4.28 48.12
C THR A 20 8.41 3.68 47.47
N LEU A 21 8.47 2.35 47.29
CA LEU A 21 9.50 1.71 46.50
C LEU A 21 9.35 1.96 44.97
N GLY A 22 8.26 2.59 44.53
CA GLY A 22 7.97 2.91 43.13
C GLY A 22 8.57 4.21 42.62
N ASP A 23 9.05 5.11 43.50
CA ASP A 23 9.42 6.47 43.09
C ASP A 23 10.79 6.59 42.39
N GLU A 24 11.64 5.55 42.39
CA GLU A 24 12.94 5.61 41.73
C GLU A 24 12.98 4.92 40.33
N THR A 25 11.87 4.32 39.87
CA THR A 25 11.83 3.59 38.61
C THR A 25 10.54 3.75 37.82
N ASP A 26 9.85 4.90 37.95
CA ASP A 26 8.61 5.17 37.20
C ASP A 26 8.78 5.13 35.67
N ASP A 27 9.99 5.29 35.16
CA ASP A 27 10.31 5.15 33.74
C ASP A 27 10.13 3.71 33.20
N ASN A 28 10.09 2.69 34.09
CA ASN A 28 9.91 1.29 33.71
C ASN A 28 8.45 0.79 33.81
N LEU A 29 7.53 1.58 34.35
CA LEU A 29 6.12 1.18 34.51
C LEU A 29 5.28 1.44 33.25
N GLN A 30 5.77 2.27 32.33
CA GLN A 30 5.11 2.53 31.06
C GLN A 30 5.75 1.71 29.95
N ILE A 31 5.06 0.68 29.49
CA ILE A 31 5.47 -0.07 28.30
C ILE A 31 5.08 0.74 27.07
N ASN A 32 6.08 1.11 26.28
CA ASN A 32 5.83 1.72 24.98
C ASN A 32 5.30 0.62 24.04
N LEU A 33 4.04 0.78 23.61
CA LEU A 33 3.38 -0.18 22.72
C LEU A 33 4.08 -0.28 21.35
N ASP A 34 4.68 0.80 20.87
CA ASP A 34 5.39 0.81 19.59
C ASP A 34 6.66 -0.03 19.65
N ASP A 35 7.37 -0.05 20.77
CA ASP A 35 8.58 -0.87 20.95
C ASP A 35 8.28 -2.37 20.92
N LEU A 36 7.07 -2.79 21.32
CA LEU A 36 6.64 -4.17 21.20
C LEU A 36 6.53 -4.64 19.74
N TYR A 37 6.25 -3.71 18.84
CA TYR A 37 6.11 -4.01 17.40
C TYR A 37 7.42 -3.85 16.61
N GLU A 38 8.50 -3.37 17.22
CA GLU A 38 9.77 -3.12 16.51
C GLU A 38 10.36 -4.41 15.95
N LYS A 39 10.37 -5.51 16.71
CA LYS A 39 10.81 -6.82 16.25
C LYS A 39 9.94 -7.36 15.11
N LYS A 40 8.62 -7.15 15.19
CA LYS A 40 7.69 -7.53 14.12
C LYS A 40 7.95 -6.72 12.86
N LYS A 41 8.15 -5.41 12.98
CA LYS A 41 8.49 -4.52 11.86
C LYS A 41 9.77 -4.97 11.15
N LEU A 42 10.82 -5.30 11.90
CA LEU A 42 12.08 -5.82 11.33
C LEU A 42 11.86 -7.14 10.60
N HIS A 43 11.08 -8.06 11.17
CA HIS A 43 10.73 -9.32 10.52
C HIS A 43 9.95 -9.09 9.21
N ASP A 44 8.96 -8.21 9.22
CA ASP A 44 8.14 -7.90 8.05
C ASP A 44 8.97 -7.24 6.94
N LEU A 45 9.89 -6.32 7.28
CA LEU A 45 10.83 -5.72 6.34
C LEU A 45 11.78 -6.76 5.73
N ASN A 46 12.29 -7.70 6.53
CA ASN A 46 13.11 -8.79 6.03
C ASN A 46 12.33 -9.69 5.06
N THR A 47 11.09 -10.03 5.40
CA THR A 47 10.19 -10.82 4.56
C THR A 47 9.92 -10.10 3.23
N LEU A 48 9.63 -8.80 3.28
CA LEU A 48 9.45 -7.98 2.07
C LEU A 48 10.71 -7.94 1.20
N SER A 49 11.90 -7.88 1.81
CA SER A 49 13.17 -7.92 1.07
C SER A 49 13.35 -9.23 0.30
N ILE A 50 12.89 -10.36 0.88
CA ILE A 50 12.91 -11.68 0.24
C ILE A 50 11.96 -11.70 -0.97
N TYR A 51 10.74 -11.19 -0.81
CA TYR A 51 9.77 -11.11 -1.90
C TYR A 51 10.27 -10.24 -3.05
N ASN A 52 10.91 -9.12 -2.75
CA ASN A 52 11.54 -8.25 -3.75
C ASN A 52 12.69 -8.95 -4.49
N LYS A 53 13.49 -9.79 -3.81
CA LYS A 53 14.54 -10.60 -4.46
C LYS A 53 13.95 -11.60 -5.45
N ILE A 54 12.82 -12.23 -5.11
CA ILE A 54 12.13 -13.16 -6.01
C ILE A 54 11.54 -12.39 -7.20
N LEU A 55 10.90 -11.26 -6.95
CA LEU A 55 10.36 -10.40 -8.01
C LEU A 55 11.45 -9.93 -8.99
N ALA A 56 12.62 -9.54 -8.48
CA ALA A 56 13.75 -9.17 -9.32
C ALA A 56 14.23 -10.34 -10.21
N ARG A 57 14.22 -11.57 -9.71
CA ARG A 57 14.54 -12.77 -10.50
C ARG A 57 13.50 -13.00 -11.59
N ILE A 58 12.21 -12.77 -11.30
CA ILE A 58 11.12 -12.84 -12.29
C ILE A 58 11.36 -11.79 -13.39
N HIS A 59 11.64 -10.53 -13.02
CA HIS A 59 11.93 -9.47 -14.00
C HIS A 59 13.13 -9.81 -14.89
N ASN A 60 14.20 -10.35 -14.30
CA ASN A 60 15.34 -10.81 -15.08
C ASN A 60 14.97 -11.93 -16.04
N LYS A 61 14.15 -12.90 -15.62
CA LYS A 61 13.67 -13.97 -16.51
C LYS A 61 12.83 -13.42 -17.66
N ILE A 62 11.93 -12.47 -17.41
CA ILE A 62 11.14 -11.79 -18.43
C ILE A 62 12.08 -11.11 -19.45
N ASN A 63 13.04 -10.33 -18.98
CA ASN A 63 14.00 -9.61 -19.81
C ASN A 63 14.86 -10.56 -20.68
N VAL A 64 15.33 -11.66 -20.10
CA VAL A 64 16.11 -12.66 -20.84
C VAL A 64 15.24 -13.34 -21.89
N THR A 65 14.02 -13.76 -21.53
CA THR A 65 13.10 -14.43 -22.47
C THR A 65 12.70 -13.51 -23.60
N SER A 66 12.42 -12.22 -23.35
CA SER A 66 12.06 -11.26 -24.38
C SER A 66 13.18 -11.00 -25.39
N ARG A 67 14.45 -11.13 -24.98
CA ARG A 67 15.62 -11.00 -25.87
C ARG A 67 15.92 -12.26 -26.64
N GLN A 68 15.73 -13.44 -26.03
CA GLN A 68 16.03 -14.73 -26.68
C GLN A 68 14.92 -15.16 -27.62
N HIS A 69 13.67 -14.92 -27.29
CA HIS A 69 12.50 -15.34 -28.05
C HIS A 69 11.63 -14.15 -28.42
N THR A 70 11.95 -13.50 -29.52
CA THR A 70 11.20 -12.33 -30.02
C THR A 70 9.77 -12.64 -30.43
N THR A 71 9.48 -13.89 -30.82
CA THR A 71 8.15 -14.36 -31.22
C THR A 71 7.26 -14.74 -30.01
N ASN A 72 7.87 -15.24 -28.92
CA ASN A 72 7.16 -15.70 -27.75
C ASN A 72 7.02 -14.55 -26.77
N GLN A 73 5.81 -14.05 -26.62
CA GLN A 73 5.49 -12.92 -25.72
C GLN A 73 4.96 -13.42 -24.39
N TYR A 74 5.55 -14.50 -23.86
CA TYR A 74 5.23 -15.08 -22.55
C TYR A 74 6.43 -15.81 -21.98
N CYS A 75 6.45 -15.99 -20.68
CA CYS A 75 7.41 -16.85 -19.99
C CYS A 75 6.76 -17.59 -18.81
N TRP A 76 7.37 -18.72 -18.48
CA TRP A 76 7.02 -19.50 -17.30
C TRP A 76 8.05 -19.26 -16.21
N TYR A 77 7.57 -19.07 -14.99
CA TYR A 77 8.43 -18.95 -13.83
C TYR A 77 7.90 -19.83 -12.70
N LEU A 78 8.81 -20.63 -12.12
CA LEU A 78 8.54 -21.44 -10.96
C LEU A 78 8.96 -20.64 -9.71
N ILE A 79 8.01 -20.32 -8.85
CA ILE A 79 8.32 -19.62 -7.61
C ILE A 79 8.89 -20.63 -6.62
N PRO A 80 10.11 -20.44 -6.09
CA PRO A 80 10.74 -21.39 -5.19
C PRO A 80 10.01 -21.40 -3.84
N GLU A 81 9.81 -22.56 -3.26
CA GLU A 81 9.24 -22.70 -1.91
C GLU A 81 10.24 -22.34 -0.82
N MET A 82 11.52 -22.52 -1.11
CA MET A 82 12.62 -22.12 -0.24
C MET A 82 13.83 -21.66 -1.04
N MET A 83 14.63 -20.81 -0.45
CA MET A 83 15.91 -20.36 -1.02
C MET A 83 17.03 -20.63 -0.04
N ILE A 84 18.16 -21.13 -0.53
CA ILE A 84 19.36 -21.36 0.27
C ILE A 84 19.88 -20.01 0.80
N GLY A 85 20.20 -19.95 2.10
CA GLY A 85 20.70 -18.75 2.76
C GLY A 85 19.64 -17.69 3.07
N VAL A 86 18.35 -18.03 2.96
CA VAL A 86 17.24 -17.13 3.26
C VAL A 86 16.34 -17.78 4.32
N PRO A 87 15.87 -17.02 5.32
CA PRO A 87 14.89 -17.51 6.29
C PRO A 87 13.63 -18.07 5.62
N ARG A 88 12.95 -18.98 6.30
CA ARG A 88 11.64 -19.47 5.82
C ARG A 88 10.67 -18.30 5.68
N TYR A 89 9.98 -18.26 4.58
CA TYR A 89 8.97 -17.26 4.26
C TYR A 89 7.66 -17.93 3.87
N ASP A 90 6.57 -17.20 3.98
CA ASP A 90 5.27 -17.65 3.51
C ASP A 90 5.24 -17.64 1.97
N HIS A 91 5.23 -18.85 1.40
CA HIS A 91 5.20 -19.06 -0.04
C HIS A 91 3.91 -18.53 -0.68
N GLY A 92 2.75 -18.73 -0.01
CA GLY A 92 1.47 -18.24 -0.52
C GLY A 92 1.41 -16.72 -0.59
N ALA A 93 1.84 -16.04 0.48
CA ALA A 93 1.94 -14.58 0.52
C ALA A 93 2.94 -14.04 -0.51
N CYS A 94 4.06 -14.74 -0.74
CA CYS A 94 5.04 -14.39 -1.77
C CYS A 94 4.45 -14.48 -3.17
N ILE A 95 3.68 -15.52 -3.48
CA ILE A 95 3.00 -15.68 -4.77
C ILE A 95 2.00 -14.53 -4.97
N ALA A 96 1.17 -14.23 -3.98
CA ALA A 96 0.20 -13.15 -4.03
C ALA A 96 0.89 -11.79 -4.27
N PHE A 97 1.95 -11.50 -3.53
CA PHE A 97 2.76 -10.29 -3.71
C PHE A 97 3.33 -10.16 -5.14
N CYS A 98 3.92 -11.24 -5.66
CA CYS A 98 4.46 -11.24 -7.02
C CYS A 98 3.37 -11.03 -8.07
N ILE A 99 2.20 -11.66 -7.90
CA ILE A 99 1.06 -11.49 -8.80
C ILE A 99 0.58 -10.05 -8.81
N ASP A 100 0.41 -9.43 -7.65
CA ASP A 100 -0.06 -8.05 -7.55
C ASP A 100 0.93 -7.08 -8.21
N LYS A 101 2.23 -7.21 -7.90
CA LYS A 101 3.25 -6.34 -8.50
C LYS A 101 3.39 -6.50 -10.01
N LEU A 102 3.25 -7.71 -10.53
CA LEU A 102 3.29 -7.95 -11.97
C LEU A 102 2.00 -7.48 -12.67
N LYS A 103 0.83 -7.55 -12.03
CA LYS A 103 -0.41 -6.96 -12.54
C LYS A 103 -0.33 -5.44 -12.59
N ASP A 104 0.23 -4.81 -11.54
CA ASP A 104 0.47 -3.36 -11.51
C ASP A 104 1.37 -2.92 -12.67
N ASN A 105 2.35 -3.75 -13.06
CA ASN A 105 3.19 -3.54 -14.23
C ASN A 105 2.47 -3.79 -15.58
N GLY A 106 1.23 -4.27 -15.54
CA GLY A 106 0.40 -4.51 -16.74
C GLY A 106 0.59 -5.87 -17.40
N PHE A 107 1.23 -6.85 -16.75
CA PHE A 107 1.33 -8.20 -17.29
C PHE A 107 0.02 -8.98 -17.13
N MET A 108 -0.31 -9.80 -18.11
CA MET A 108 -1.33 -10.83 -17.95
C MET A 108 -0.73 -12.07 -17.28
N LEU A 109 -1.37 -12.50 -16.19
CA LEU A 109 -0.86 -13.59 -15.35
C LEU A 109 -1.86 -14.74 -15.27
N ARG A 110 -1.34 -15.96 -15.27
CA ARG A 110 -2.09 -17.16 -14.96
C ARG A 110 -1.29 -17.99 -13.95
N TYR A 111 -1.88 -18.17 -12.78
CA TYR A 111 -1.32 -19.03 -11.77
C TYR A 111 -1.76 -20.48 -11.99
N THR A 112 -0.83 -21.41 -11.85
CA THR A 112 -1.08 -22.84 -11.89
C THR A 112 -0.48 -23.44 -10.62
N HIS A 113 -1.35 -24.07 -9.82
CA HIS A 113 -0.91 -24.74 -8.59
C HIS A 113 0.14 -25.82 -8.90
N PRO A 114 1.18 -26.02 -8.05
CA PRO A 114 1.38 -25.39 -6.73
C PRO A 114 2.14 -24.06 -6.76
N ASN A 115 3.00 -23.80 -7.75
CA ASN A 115 3.94 -22.66 -7.71
C ASN A 115 4.36 -22.14 -9.08
N LEU A 116 3.63 -22.51 -10.12
CA LEU A 116 3.94 -22.14 -11.50
C LEU A 116 3.15 -20.88 -11.91
N LEU A 117 3.87 -19.88 -12.41
CA LEU A 117 3.31 -18.63 -12.89
C LEU A 117 3.60 -18.47 -14.39
N LEU A 118 2.54 -18.35 -15.19
CA LEU A 118 2.60 -17.92 -16.58
C LEU A 118 2.49 -16.40 -16.62
N ILE A 119 3.45 -15.75 -17.24
CA ILE A 119 3.53 -14.30 -17.40
C ILE A 119 3.49 -13.99 -18.88
N SER A 120 2.50 -13.23 -19.33
CA SER A 120 2.33 -12.87 -20.75
C SER A 120 2.20 -11.37 -20.93
N TRP A 121 2.83 -10.85 -21.98
CA TRP A 121 2.74 -9.45 -22.40
C TRP A 121 2.24 -9.32 -23.84
N LYS A 122 1.67 -10.38 -24.40
CA LYS A 122 1.16 -10.43 -25.78
C LYS A 122 0.07 -9.39 -26.07
N HIS A 123 -0.70 -9.02 -25.06
CA HIS A 123 -1.80 -8.05 -25.19
C HIS A 123 -1.30 -6.60 -25.35
N TRP A 124 -0.02 -6.35 -25.02
CA TRP A 124 0.52 -4.99 -25.05
C TRP A 124 0.94 -4.61 -26.47
N VAL A 125 0.40 -3.49 -26.97
CA VAL A 125 0.78 -2.93 -28.26
C VAL A 125 1.97 -1.98 -28.09
N PRO A 126 3.16 -2.32 -28.65
CA PRO A 126 4.36 -1.52 -28.51
C PRO A 126 4.21 -0.12 -29.11
N ASN A 127 4.99 0.83 -28.62
CA ASN A 127 4.89 2.23 -29.04
C ASN A 127 5.16 2.43 -30.54
N TYR A 128 6.12 1.68 -31.12
CA TYR A 128 6.41 1.76 -32.55
C TYR A 128 5.19 1.34 -33.41
N VAL A 129 4.46 0.31 -33.00
CA VAL A 129 3.24 -0.15 -33.70
C VAL A 129 2.14 0.91 -33.55
N ARG A 130 1.96 1.46 -32.37
CA ARG A 130 0.98 2.54 -32.12
C ARG A 130 1.25 3.76 -33.00
N ASN A 131 2.52 4.14 -33.14
CA ASN A 131 2.93 5.26 -33.99
C ASN A 131 2.66 4.97 -35.50
N GLU A 132 2.91 3.76 -35.98
CA GLU A 132 2.59 3.37 -37.33
C GLU A 132 1.09 3.37 -37.60
N VAL A 133 0.29 2.85 -36.69
CA VAL A 133 -1.17 2.91 -36.79
C VAL A 133 -1.65 4.35 -36.81
N LYS A 134 -1.10 5.22 -35.94
CA LYS A 134 -1.43 6.65 -35.95
C LYS A 134 -1.08 7.30 -37.30
N LYS A 135 0.08 7.01 -37.89
CA LYS A 135 0.47 7.56 -39.18
C LYS A 135 -0.47 7.13 -40.31
N LYS A 136 -0.89 5.85 -40.31
CA LYS A 136 -1.75 5.28 -41.37
C LYS A 136 -3.23 5.63 -41.21
N THR A 137 -3.75 5.65 -39.97
CA THR A 137 -5.20 5.79 -39.70
C THR A 137 -5.59 7.11 -39.06
N GLY A 138 -4.61 7.91 -38.58
CA GLY A 138 -4.86 9.15 -37.82
C GLY A 138 -5.37 8.92 -36.41
N VAL A 139 -5.62 7.67 -36.00
CA VAL A 139 -6.21 7.32 -34.71
C VAL A 139 -5.12 7.06 -33.67
N ASN A 140 -5.25 7.70 -32.50
CA ASN A 140 -4.39 7.38 -31.36
C ASN A 140 -4.93 6.13 -30.64
N ILE A 141 -4.04 5.15 -30.40
CA ILE A 141 -4.34 3.90 -29.70
C ILE A 141 -3.53 3.84 -28.41
N ASP A 142 -4.17 3.35 -27.34
CA ASP A 142 -3.52 3.04 -26.07
C ASP A 142 -2.68 1.75 -26.14
N GLY A 143 -1.87 1.47 -25.10
CA GLY A 143 -1.08 0.23 -24.98
C GLY A 143 -1.92 -1.05 -25.01
N TYR A 144 -3.18 -0.97 -24.67
CA TYR A 144 -4.14 -2.09 -24.74
C TYR A 144 -4.91 -2.19 -26.06
N GLY A 145 -4.61 -1.32 -27.05
CA GLY A 145 -5.29 -1.33 -28.35
C GLY A 145 -6.60 -0.55 -28.40
N ASN A 146 -6.99 0.14 -27.32
CA ASN A 146 -8.20 0.95 -27.28
C ASN A 146 -7.99 2.31 -27.97
N LYS A 147 -9.00 2.81 -28.68
CA LYS A 147 -8.96 4.13 -29.30
C LYS A 147 -9.04 5.21 -28.23
N ILE A 148 -8.08 6.13 -28.24
CA ILE A 148 -8.09 7.33 -27.39
C ILE A 148 -8.90 8.39 -28.11
N ILE A 149 -10.16 8.61 -27.70
CA ILE A 149 -10.99 9.71 -28.19
C ILE A 149 -10.52 10.96 -27.44
N LYS A 150 -9.82 11.86 -28.15
CA LYS A 150 -9.57 13.21 -27.63
C LYS A 150 -10.92 13.91 -27.60
N LYS A 151 -11.47 14.21 -26.43
CA LYS A 151 -12.51 15.22 -26.33
C LYS A 151 -11.84 16.54 -26.63
N ASP A 152 -12.15 17.13 -27.79
CA ASP A 152 -11.71 18.47 -28.12
C ASP A 152 -12.15 19.41 -27.00
N LYS A 153 -11.19 19.92 -26.26
CA LYS A 153 -11.41 21.02 -25.35
C LYS A 153 -11.59 22.24 -26.24
N GLN A 154 -12.79 22.77 -26.31
CA GLN A 154 -13.02 24.14 -26.74
C GLN A 154 -12.15 25.06 -25.85
N ASP A 155 -11.41 25.88 -26.53
CA ASP A 155 -10.50 26.88 -25.98
C ASP A 155 -11.26 27.79 -25.02
N GLU A 156 -10.95 27.76 -23.74
CA GLU A 156 -11.09 28.89 -22.85
C GLU A 156 -9.70 29.25 -22.32
N ASN A 157 -9.29 30.39 -22.85
CA ASN A 157 -8.10 31.13 -22.54
C ASN A 157 -7.98 31.38 -21.03
N SER A 158 -6.98 30.79 -20.38
CA SER A 158 -6.50 31.29 -19.10
C SER A 158 -5.03 30.94 -18.90
N ASN A 159 -4.21 31.99 -18.87
CA ASN A 159 -2.83 32.01 -18.47
C ASN A 159 -2.60 31.19 -17.18
N SER A 160 -1.82 30.16 -17.25
CA SER A 160 -1.30 29.47 -16.08
C SER A 160 0.18 29.18 -16.25
N PHE A 161 0.93 29.77 -15.35
CA PHE A 161 2.37 29.62 -15.14
C PHE A 161 2.82 28.16 -15.16
N GLY A 162 3.86 27.89 -15.96
CA GLY A 162 4.42 26.56 -16.14
C GLY A 162 5.23 26.06 -14.94
N ILE A 163 4.84 24.90 -14.45
CA ILE A 163 5.73 24.03 -13.70
C ILE A 163 5.75 22.69 -14.45
N LYS A 164 6.89 22.42 -15.10
CA LYS A 164 7.17 21.11 -15.71
C LYS A 164 7.45 20.10 -14.61
N SER A 165 6.50 19.25 -14.28
CA SER A 165 6.71 18.07 -13.47
C SER A 165 6.80 16.85 -14.37
N HIS A 166 7.99 16.26 -14.40
CA HIS A 166 8.23 14.93 -14.96
C HIS A 166 7.73 13.90 -13.95
N ASN A 167 6.57 13.32 -14.19
CA ASN A 167 6.22 11.97 -13.72
C ASN A 167 4.89 11.58 -14.37
N ASN A 168 4.95 10.83 -15.46
CA ASN A 168 3.80 10.18 -16.08
C ASN A 168 3.45 8.90 -15.32
N ILE A 169 2.62 9.01 -14.32
CA ILE A 169 1.85 7.90 -13.77
C ILE A 169 0.44 8.06 -14.32
N PRO A 170 -0.15 7.09 -15.04
CA PRO A 170 -1.55 7.16 -15.44
C PRO A 170 -2.42 6.93 -14.20
N ILE A 171 -2.81 8.01 -13.56
CA ILE A 171 -3.86 7.98 -12.54
C ILE A 171 -5.18 7.84 -13.29
N HIS A 172 -5.91 6.74 -13.07
CA HIS A 172 -7.32 6.64 -13.39
C HIS A 172 -8.08 7.67 -12.56
N THR A 173 -8.16 8.89 -13.06
CA THR A 173 -9.04 9.91 -12.49
C THR A 173 -10.45 9.67 -13.02
N ASN A 174 -11.27 8.98 -12.24
CA ASN A 174 -12.69 9.27 -12.24
C ASN A 174 -12.79 10.76 -11.90
N LYS A 175 -13.06 11.60 -12.89
CA LYS A 175 -13.33 13.02 -12.69
C LYS A 175 -14.55 13.13 -11.80
N LYS A 176 -14.34 13.25 -10.50
CA LYS A 176 -15.31 13.83 -9.60
C LYS A 176 -15.35 15.31 -9.99
N GLU A 177 -16.47 15.78 -10.55
CA GLU A 177 -16.74 17.20 -10.70
C GLU A 177 -16.72 17.82 -9.31
N TYR A 178 -15.66 18.57 -9.02
CA TYR A 178 -15.57 19.35 -7.80
C TYR A 178 -16.45 20.57 -7.98
N LYS A 179 -17.62 20.59 -7.30
CA LYS A 179 -18.41 21.80 -7.13
C LYS A 179 -17.70 22.75 -6.17
N GLU A 180 -17.74 24.04 -6.45
CA GLU A 180 -17.18 25.05 -5.55
C GLU A 180 -17.72 24.89 -4.13
N ILE A 181 -16.86 25.03 -3.12
CA ILE A 181 -17.20 24.88 -1.69
C ILE A 181 -18.37 25.75 -1.29
N LYS A 182 -18.55 26.92 -1.93
CA LYS A 182 -19.68 27.84 -1.72
C LYS A 182 -21.05 27.27 -2.15
N SER A 183 -21.07 26.27 -3.01
CA SER A 183 -22.32 25.60 -3.47
C SER A 183 -22.61 24.28 -2.72
N TYR A 184 -21.80 23.90 -1.73
CA TYR A 184 -21.97 22.70 -0.96
C TYR A 184 -23.12 22.88 0.03
N LYS A 185 -24.28 22.27 -0.27
CA LYS A 185 -25.36 22.06 0.70
C LYS A 185 -25.17 20.65 1.25
N PRO A 186 -24.90 20.49 2.56
CA PRO A 186 -24.82 19.15 3.15
C PRO A 186 -26.15 18.43 2.96
N SER A 187 -26.15 17.36 2.18
CA SER A 187 -27.28 16.43 2.12
C SER A 187 -27.34 15.76 3.49
N GLY A 188 -28.42 15.96 4.25
CA GLY A 188 -28.58 15.57 5.67
C GLY A 188 -28.52 14.08 6.00
N ASN A 189 -27.83 13.26 5.20
CA ASN A 189 -27.64 11.82 5.40
C ASN A 189 -26.33 11.43 6.08
N LEU A 190 -25.54 12.37 6.57
CA LEU A 190 -24.44 12.06 7.48
C LEU A 190 -25.04 11.82 8.86
N ILE A 191 -25.25 10.55 9.20
CA ILE A 191 -25.62 10.12 10.55
C ILE A 191 -24.42 10.38 11.46
N TYR A 192 -24.32 11.60 11.98
CA TYR A 192 -23.42 11.88 13.09
C TYR A 192 -24.03 11.25 14.34
N ASN A 193 -23.25 10.47 15.06
CA ASN A 193 -23.64 9.96 16.35
C ASN A 193 -24.03 11.15 17.25
N HIS A 194 -25.26 11.15 17.73
CA HIS A 194 -25.85 12.26 18.50
C HIS A 194 -25.02 12.62 19.76
N GLU A 195 -24.29 11.63 20.32
CA GLU A 195 -23.38 11.85 21.44
C GLU A 195 -22.13 12.67 21.06
N LEU A 196 -21.62 12.52 19.82
CA LEU A 196 -20.48 13.32 19.33
C LEU A 196 -20.87 14.77 19.12
N LEU A 197 -22.06 15.04 18.61
CA LEU A 197 -22.57 16.42 18.46
C LEU A 197 -22.71 17.09 19.81
N LYS A 198 -23.29 16.40 20.81
CA LYS A 198 -23.41 16.94 22.18
C LYS A 198 -22.04 17.28 22.79
N ARG A 199 -21.04 16.42 22.65
CA ARG A 199 -19.67 16.67 23.15
C ARG A 199 -19.01 17.89 22.47
N ILE A 200 -19.30 18.12 21.18
CA ILE A 200 -18.77 19.26 20.44
C ILE A 200 -19.47 20.55 20.91
N GLU A 201 -20.79 20.53 21.09
CA GLU A 201 -21.56 21.67 21.60
C GLU A 201 -21.15 22.06 23.03
N ASP A 202 -20.93 21.08 23.90
CA ASP A 202 -20.48 21.30 25.28
C ASP A 202 -19.07 21.91 25.36
N LYS A 203 -18.18 21.56 24.39
CA LYS A 203 -16.84 22.13 24.29
C LYS A 203 -16.82 23.52 23.65
N SER A 204 -17.81 23.89 22.86
CA SER A 204 -17.88 25.20 22.21
C SER A 204 -18.50 26.29 23.10
N LYS A 205 -19.08 25.91 24.28
CA LYS A 205 -19.72 26.80 25.23
C LYS A 205 -18.84 27.14 26.47
N ASN A 206 -17.66 26.52 26.56
CA ASN A 206 -16.60 26.84 27.50
C ASN A 206 -15.45 27.52 26.77
#